data_743e6ac58d84c22bb0738041b242093b
#
_entry.id   743e6ac58d84c22bb0738041b242093b
#
_cell.length_a   1.000
_cell.length_b   1.000
_cell.length_c   1.000
_cell.angle_alpha   90.00
_cell.angle_beta   90.00
_cell.angle_gamma   90.00
#
_symmetry.space_group_name_H-M   'P 1'
#
loop_
_entity.id
_entity.type
_entity.pdbx_description
1 polymer ?
#
loop_
_entity_poly.entity_id
_entity_poly.type
_entity_poly.pdbx_seq_one_letter_code
_entity_poly.pdbx_strand_id
1 'polypeptide(L)'
;MKKDLLVKIIIVVVVLAGLGYFVYTNYVSKEKDMVFEARIKEVTVNDNIYTVLVEKYDNKKKEYTIEYEFEINKDTKIVYTNENSTADKLKANQKVTITSSDVVLPSEPAKLSNVKKIVISKD
;
A
#
# COMPACT_ATOMS: atom_id res chain seq x y z
N MET A 1 -35.94 13.51 40.61
CA MET A 1 -34.48 13.37 40.77
C MET A 1 -33.90 12.13 40.14
N LYS A 2 -34.46 10.96 40.37
CA LYS A 2 -33.92 9.71 39.76
C LYS A 2 -34.06 9.67 38.25
N LYS A 3 -35.10 10.28 37.65
CA LYS A 3 -35.29 10.30 36.20
C LYS A 3 -34.24 11.16 35.49
N ASP A 4 -33.84 12.28 36.09
CA ASP A 4 -32.86 13.18 35.49
C ASP A 4 -31.45 12.53 35.45
N LEU A 5 -31.12 11.77 36.50
CA LEU A 5 -29.85 11.06 36.56
C LEU A 5 -29.78 9.97 35.52
N LEU A 6 -30.85 9.19 35.31
CA LEU A 6 -30.92 8.14 34.28
C LEU A 6 -30.79 8.73 32.87
N VAL A 7 -31.48 9.84 32.60
CA VAL A 7 -31.38 10.50 31.29
C VAL A 7 -29.95 10.98 31.02
N LYS A 8 -29.28 11.58 32.03
CA LYS A 8 -27.88 11.98 31.89
C LYS A 8 -26.95 10.81 31.61
N ILE A 9 -27.13 9.70 32.29
CA ILE A 9 -26.32 8.49 32.06
C ILE A 9 -26.52 7.94 30.66
N ILE A 10 -27.76 7.91 30.18
CA ILE A 10 -28.06 7.40 28.83
C ILE A 10 -27.42 8.31 27.77
N ILE A 11 -27.46 9.64 27.93
CA ILE A 11 -26.83 10.57 26.99
C ILE A 11 -25.32 10.37 26.95
N VAL A 12 -24.66 10.19 28.09
CA VAL A 12 -23.22 9.95 28.16
C VAL A 12 -22.85 8.65 27.46
N VAL A 13 -23.61 7.58 27.67
CA VAL A 13 -23.36 6.29 27.02
C VAL A 13 -23.49 6.39 25.50
N VAL A 14 -24.52 7.09 25.01
CA VAL A 14 -24.73 7.27 23.57
C VAL A 14 -23.58 8.07 22.93
N VAL A 15 -23.12 9.14 23.61
CA VAL A 15 -22.00 9.94 23.11
C VAL A 15 -20.70 9.12 23.06
N LEU A 16 -20.41 8.35 24.10
CA LEU A 16 -19.22 7.49 24.12
C LEU A 16 -19.28 6.40 23.06
N ALA A 17 -20.42 5.78 22.83
CA ALA A 17 -20.60 4.78 21.77
C ALA A 17 -20.39 5.40 20.38
N GLY A 18 -20.94 6.59 20.15
CA GLY A 18 -20.77 7.31 18.89
C GLY A 18 -19.32 7.69 18.62
N LEU A 19 -18.59 8.18 19.62
CA LEU A 19 -17.18 8.51 19.51
C LEU A 19 -16.34 7.26 19.24
N GLY A 20 -16.61 6.16 19.93
CA GLY A 20 -15.91 4.91 19.72
C GLY A 20 -16.12 4.36 18.31
N TYR A 21 -17.35 4.41 17.80
CA TYR A 21 -17.66 4.00 16.42
C TYR A 21 -16.95 4.89 15.39
N PHE A 22 -16.95 6.19 15.59
CA PHE A 22 -16.27 7.14 14.69
C PHE A 22 -14.77 6.88 14.63
N VAL A 23 -14.13 6.70 15.78
CA VAL A 23 -12.69 6.38 15.83
C VAL A 23 -12.40 5.04 15.16
N TYR A 24 -13.22 4.03 15.42
CA TYR A 24 -13.06 2.71 14.79
C TYR A 24 -13.14 2.79 13.26
N THR A 25 -14.16 3.46 12.71
CA THR A 25 -14.32 3.57 11.26
C THR A 25 -13.20 4.36 10.60
N ASN A 26 -12.68 5.41 11.25
CA ASN A 26 -11.58 6.19 10.71
C ASN A 26 -10.24 5.48 10.78
N TYR A 27 -10.00 4.65 11.81
CA TYR A 27 -8.75 3.92 11.95
C TYR A 27 -8.69 2.64 11.13
N VAL A 28 -9.79 1.90 11.03
CA VAL A 28 -9.80 0.56 10.43
C VAL A 28 -10.12 0.60 8.93
N SER A 29 -10.92 1.54 8.47
CA SER A 29 -11.37 1.59 7.08
C SER A 29 -10.48 2.38 6.13
N LYS A 30 -9.44 3.06 6.64
CA LYS A 30 -8.54 3.86 5.79
C LYS A 30 -7.11 3.33 5.83
N GLU A 31 -6.87 2.25 5.09
CA GLU A 31 -5.50 2.00 4.65
C GLU A 31 -5.12 3.13 3.71
N LYS A 32 -4.08 3.87 4.07
CA LYS A 32 -3.54 4.90 3.19
C LYS A 32 -2.70 4.23 2.12
N ASP A 33 -2.85 4.68 0.89
CA ASP A 33 -1.99 4.24 -0.17
C ASP A 33 -0.65 4.97 -0.08
N MET A 34 0.41 4.22 -0.29
CA MET A 34 1.76 4.71 -0.37
C MET A 34 2.16 4.75 -1.85
N VAL A 35 2.63 5.91 -2.31
CA VAL A 35 3.09 6.08 -3.70
C VAL A 35 4.56 6.48 -3.67
N PHE A 36 5.40 5.76 -4.40
CA PHE A 36 6.84 6.06 -4.45
C PHE A 36 7.45 5.63 -5.78
N GLU A 37 8.57 6.27 -6.11
CA GLU A 37 9.39 5.90 -7.26
C GLU A 37 10.38 4.81 -6.86
N ALA A 38 10.59 3.86 -7.77
CA ALA A 38 11.51 2.75 -7.55
C ALA A 38 12.12 2.32 -8.88
N ARG A 39 13.17 1.52 -8.75
CA ARG A 39 13.79 0.86 -9.91
C ARG A 39 13.70 -0.65 -9.70
N ILE A 40 13.27 -1.37 -10.72
CA ILE A 40 13.20 -2.83 -10.66
C ILE A 40 14.62 -3.41 -10.67
N LYS A 41 14.93 -4.20 -9.67
CA LYS A 41 16.21 -4.88 -9.56
C LYS A 41 16.15 -6.28 -10.16
N GLU A 42 15.08 -7.01 -9.89
CA GLU A 42 14.90 -8.38 -10.36
C GLU A 42 13.42 -8.73 -10.47
N VAL A 43 13.08 -9.51 -11.47
CA VAL A 43 11.74 -10.11 -11.63
C VAL A 43 11.90 -11.61 -11.69
N THR A 44 11.24 -12.33 -10.80
CA THR A 44 11.27 -13.79 -10.74
C THR A 44 9.87 -14.34 -11.03
N VAL A 45 9.80 -15.37 -11.86
CA VAL A 45 8.53 -16.05 -12.17
C VAL A 45 8.59 -17.47 -11.65
N ASN A 46 7.63 -17.85 -10.83
CA ASN A 46 7.51 -19.19 -10.27
C ASN A 46 6.03 -19.57 -10.22
N ASP A 47 5.64 -20.66 -10.88
CA ASP A 47 4.26 -21.14 -10.95
C ASP A 47 3.25 -20.04 -11.38
N ASN A 48 3.62 -19.26 -12.40
CA ASN A 48 2.85 -18.12 -12.90
C ASN A 48 2.70 -16.95 -11.92
N ILE A 49 3.45 -16.97 -10.83
CA ILE A 49 3.50 -15.86 -9.86
C ILE A 49 4.75 -15.03 -10.16
N TYR A 50 4.53 -13.75 -10.38
CA TYR A 50 5.62 -12.78 -10.59
C TYR A 50 5.98 -12.16 -9.25
N THR A 51 7.24 -12.33 -8.84
CA THR A 51 7.82 -11.67 -7.66
C THR A 51 8.77 -10.59 -8.14
N VAL A 52 8.58 -9.38 -7.68
CA VAL A 52 9.36 -8.23 -8.12
C VAL A 52 10.16 -7.68 -6.93
N LEU A 53 11.46 -7.52 -7.14
CA LEU A 53 12.36 -6.86 -6.20
C LEU A 53 12.67 -5.48 -6.74
N VAL A 54 12.39 -4.45 -5.95
CA VAL A 54 12.62 -3.05 -6.33
C VAL A 54 13.47 -2.34 -5.31
N GLU A 55 14.14 -1.28 -5.75
CA GLU A 55 14.86 -0.35 -4.90
C GLU A 55 14.14 0.98 -4.90
N LYS A 56 13.66 1.42 -3.73
CA LYS A 56 12.98 2.70 -3.58
C LYS A 56 13.97 3.85 -3.67
N TYR A 57 13.58 4.91 -4.40
CA TYR A 57 14.36 6.12 -4.49
C TYR A 57 14.24 6.96 -3.21
N ASP A 58 15.39 7.32 -2.63
CA ASP A 58 15.45 8.18 -1.46
C ASP A 58 15.75 9.61 -1.89
N ASN A 59 14.77 10.49 -1.73
CA ASN A 59 14.88 11.90 -2.13
C ASN A 59 15.94 12.68 -1.32
N LYS A 60 16.21 12.27 -0.09
CA LYS A 60 17.19 12.92 0.77
C LYS A 60 18.61 12.59 0.35
N LYS A 61 18.85 11.32 0.04
CA LYS A 61 20.17 10.83 -0.38
C LYS A 61 20.36 10.87 -1.88
N LYS A 62 19.31 11.11 -2.64
CA LYS A 62 19.28 11.11 -4.11
C LYS A 62 19.82 9.81 -4.72
N GLU A 63 19.45 8.69 -4.10
CA GLU A 63 19.86 7.36 -4.55
C GLU A 63 18.81 6.30 -4.21
N TYR A 64 18.92 5.14 -4.83
CA TYR A 64 18.05 4.00 -4.56
C TYR A 64 18.68 3.18 -3.44
N THR A 65 18.05 3.16 -2.25
CA THR A 65 18.65 2.56 -1.05
C THR A 65 17.80 1.53 -0.33
N ILE A 66 16.49 1.58 -0.48
CA ILE A 66 15.58 0.72 0.27
C ILE A 66 15.00 -0.34 -0.65
N GLU A 67 15.22 -1.61 -0.34
CA GLU A 67 14.69 -2.71 -1.12
C GLU A 67 13.32 -3.14 -0.61
N TYR A 68 12.39 -3.37 -1.55
CA TYR A 68 11.09 -3.97 -1.30
C TYR A 68 10.84 -5.11 -2.27
N GLU A 69 10.22 -6.16 -1.76
CA GLU A 69 9.79 -7.29 -2.56
C GLU A 69 8.26 -7.39 -2.52
N PHE A 70 7.64 -7.74 -3.63
CA PHE A 70 6.21 -7.96 -3.66
C PHE A 70 5.82 -8.95 -4.76
N GLU A 71 4.67 -9.59 -4.57
CA GLU A 71 4.07 -10.44 -5.59
C GLU A 71 3.00 -9.67 -6.35
N ILE A 72 2.91 -9.94 -7.65
CA ILE A 72 1.85 -9.37 -8.47
C ILE A 72 0.62 -10.26 -8.36
N ASN A 73 -0.51 -9.66 -7.97
CA ASN A 73 -1.78 -10.35 -7.84
C ASN A 73 -2.77 -9.91 -8.92
N LYS A 74 -3.97 -10.48 -8.90
CA LYS A 74 -5.00 -10.19 -9.90
C LYS A 74 -5.46 -8.74 -9.91
N ASP A 75 -5.33 -8.06 -8.77
CA ASP A 75 -5.80 -6.69 -8.59
C ASP A 75 -4.71 -5.65 -8.86
N THR A 76 -3.48 -6.10 -9.09
CA THR A 76 -2.37 -5.21 -9.41
C THR A 76 -2.49 -4.72 -10.85
N LYS A 77 -2.69 -3.42 -11.04
CA LYS A 77 -2.71 -2.81 -12.36
C LYS A 77 -1.30 -2.46 -12.80
N ILE A 78 -0.97 -2.81 -14.05
CA ILE A 78 0.30 -2.45 -14.65
C ILE A 78 0.02 -1.53 -15.83
N VAL A 79 0.66 -0.37 -15.84
CA VAL A 79 0.46 0.66 -16.86
C VAL A 79 1.80 0.97 -17.53
N TYR A 80 1.82 0.95 -18.84
CA TYR A 80 2.97 1.33 -19.65
C TYR A 80 2.51 2.27 -20.76
N THR A 81 3.13 3.45 -20.85
CA THR A 81 2.76 4.49 -21.81
C THR A 81 1.26 4.84 -21.80
N ASN A 82 0.70 5.00 -20.59
CA ASN A 82 -0.71 5.33 -20.37
C ASN A 82 -1.71 4.24 -20.82
N GLU A 83 -1.23 3.04 -21.11
CA GLU A 83 -2.07 1.91 -21.50
C GLU A 83 -1.93 0.77 -20.49
N ASN A 84 -3.00 0.00 -20.33
CA ASN A 84 -2.94 -1.20 -19.49
C ASN A 84 -1.93 -2.19 -20.07
N SER A 85 -1.12 -2.74 -19.19
CA SER A 85 -0.08 -3.68 -19.55
C SER A 85 -0.16 -4.93 -18.68
N THR A 86 0.78 -5.84 -18.88
CA THR A 86 0.83 -7.11 -18.17
C THR A 86 2.17 -7.28 -17.46
N ALA A 87 2.22 -8.24 -16.51
CA ALA A 87 3.41 -8.45 -15.68
C ALA A 87 4.65 -8.87 -16.49
N ASP A 88 4.46 -9.48 -17.65
CA ASP A 88 5.56 -9.88 -18.53
C ASP A 88 6.34 -8.70 -19.12
N LYS A 89 5.81 -7.49 -19.02
CA LYS A 89 6.50 -6.27 -19.45
C LYS A 89 7.46 -5.72 -18.40
N LEU A 90 7.40 -6.23 -17.17
CA LEU A 90 8.29 -5.80 -16.10
C LEU A 90 9.67 -6.40 -16.30
N LYS A 91 10.69 -5.56 -16.29
CA LYS A 91 12.08 -5.97 -16.50
C LYS A 91 13.00 -5.25 -15.53
N ALA A 92 14.16 -5.87 -15.25
CA ALA A 92 15.20 -5.25 -14.44
C ALA A 92 15.65 -3.91 -15.05
N ASN A 93 16.02 -2.99 -14.18
CA ASN A 93 16.49 -1.63 -14.50
C ASN A 93 15.42 -0.66 -14.97
N GLN A 94 14.16 -1.05 -15.04
CA GLN A 94 13.07 -0.13 -15.34
C GLN A 94 12.76 0.76 -14.13
N LYS A 95 12.48 2.03 -14.41
CA LYS A 95 11.95 2.94 -13.40
C LYS A 95 10.45 2.80 -13.37
N VAL A 96 9.89 2.68 -12.16
CA VAL A 96 8.46 2.48 -11.95
C VAL A 96 7.96 3.39 -10.84
N THR A 97 6.69 3.74 -10.90
CA THR A 97 5.98 4.37 -9.79
C THR A 97 5.02 3.34 -9.22
N ILE A 98 5.18 3.04 -7.93
CA ILE A 98 4.43 1.97 -7.27
C ILE A 98 3.41 2.59 -6.33
N THR A 99 2.15 2.17 -6.45
CA THR A 99 1.08 2.47 -5.50
C THR A 99 0.76 1.21 -4.72
N SER A 100 0.95 1.25 -3.43
CA SER A 100 0.80 0.11 -2.54
C SER A 100 0.05 0.52 -1.28
N SER A 101 -0.54 -0.46 -0.59
CA SER A 101 -0.95 -0.28 0.79
C SER A 101 0.27 0.13 1.63
N ASP A 102 0.06 0.94 2.67
CA ASP A 102 1.14 1.35 3.58
C ASP A 102 1.57 0.26 4.56
N VAL A 103 0.95 -0.91 4.48
CA VAL A 103 1.33 -2.07 5.30
C VAL A 103 2.55 -2.74 4.70
N VAL A 104 3.65 -2.69 5.42
CA VAL A 104 4.93 -3.31 5.02
C VAL A 104 5.24 -4.44 6.01
N LEU A 105 5.46 -5.64 5.49
CA LEU A 105 5.82 -6.79 6.30
C LEU A 105 7.31 -6.77 6.62
N PRO A 106 7.70 -6.92 7.91
CA PRO A 106 9.11 -6.92 8.28
C PRO A 106 9.79 -8.20 7.80
N SER A 107 10.73 -8.04 6.88
CA SER A 107 11.55 -9.14 6.36
C SER A 107 12.77 -8.51 5.67
N GLU A 108 13.68 -9.31 5.19
CA GLU A 108 14.84 -8.85 4.43
C GLU A 108 14.87 -9.54 3.06
N PRO A 109 14.51 -8.83 1.97
CA PRO A 109 13.99 -7.46 1.92
C PRO A 109 12.58 -7.34 2.49
N ALA A 110 12.18 -6.12 2.90
CA ALA A 110 10.83 -5.86 3.37
C ALA A 110 9.81 -6.16 2.28
N LYS A 111 8.64 -6.69 2.66
CA LYS A 111 7.60 -7.05 1.70
C LYS A 111 6.44 -6.08 1.74
N LEU A 112 5.99 -5.65 0.55
CA LEU A 112 4.76 -4.88 0.42
C LEU A 112 3.58 -5.84 0.40
N SER A 113 2.57 -5.57 1.22
CA SER A 113 1.45 -6.50 1.40
C SER A 113 0.43 -6.46 0.26
N ASN A 114 0.25 -5.31 -0.38
CA ASN A 114 -0.76 -5.14 -1.42
C ASN A 114 -0.35 -4.03 -2.38
N VAL A 115 0.24 -4.42 -3.50
CA VAL A 115 0.61 -3.49 -4.57
C VAL A 115 -0.59 -3.35 -5.51
N LYS A 116 -1.14 -2.15 -5.58
CA LYS A 116 -2.35 -1.86 -6.34
C LYS A 116 -2.07 -1.45 -7.78
N LYS A 117 -0.98 -0.72 -8.00
CA LYS A 117 -0.66 -0.18 -9.32
C LYS A 117 0.85 -0.04 -9.50
N ILE A 118 1.31 -0.37 -10.70
CA ILE A 118 2.69 -0.15 -11.13
C ILE A 118 2.63 0.62 -12.45
N VAL A 119 3.22 1.81 -12.47
CA VAL A 119 3.35 2.60 -13.69
C VAL A 119 4.80 2.52 -14.15
N ILE A 120 5.02 1.93 -15.32
CA ILE A 120 6.35 1.85 -15.91
C ILE A 120 6.66 3.17 -16.58
N SER A 121 7.77 3.80 -16.16
CA SER A 121 8.22 5.06 -16.74
C SER A 121 8.78 4.82 -18.13
N LYS A 122 8.41 5.71 -19.03
CA LYS A 122 9.00 5.73 -20.36
C LYS A 122 10.34 6.46 -20.29
N ASP A 123 11.39 5.79 -20.62
CA ASP A 123 12.71 6.42 -20.73
C ASP A 123 12.85 7.23 -22.00
#